data_cc4a185b83c04d022e1941ea6130c1af
#
_entry.id   cc4a185b83c04d022e1941ea6130c1af
#
_cell.length_a   1.000
_cell.length_b   1.000
_cell.length_c   1.000
_cell.angle_alpha   90.00
_cell.angle_beta   90.00
_cell.angle_gamma   90.00
#
_symmetry.space_group_name_H-M   'P 1'
#
loop_
_entity.id
_entity.type
_entity.pdbx_description
1 polymer ?
#
loop_
_entity_poly.entity_id
_entity_poly.type
_entity_poly.pdbx_seq_one_letter_code
_entity_poly.pdbx_strand_id
1 'polypeptide(L)'
;LFGVGSMSARLPSHVYSGGFLEPDEIASAQNDGVVGDVCTVLIREDGSTNMHLNDRASGPCPSTLKRIPRRLCVVSGASKALPLLGALRAGVATDLVLDDGAAHELLDLVHTRALHPRPRA
;
A
#
# COMPACT_ATOMS: atom_id res chain seq x y z
N LEU A 1 -1.97 -4.69 -14.66
CA LEU A 1 -2.29 -5.63 -13.59
C LEU A 1 -1.26 -5.50 -12.47
N PHE A 2 -1.70 -5.29 -11.27
CA PHE A 2 -0.81 -5.20 -10.12
C PHE A 2 -1.53 -5.62 -8.82
N GLY A 3 -0.75 -5.88 -7.80
CA GLY A 3 -1.23 -6.13 -6.45
C GLY A 3 -0.67 -5.13 -5.46
N VAL A 4 -0.98 -5.31 -4.19
CA VAL A 4 -0.38 -4.54 -3.09
C VAL A 4 0.37 -5.49 -2.17
N GLY A 5 1.52 -5.03 -1.67
CA GLY A 5 2.25 -5.71 -0.62
C GLY A 5 1.87 -5.15 0.74
N SER A 6 1.88 -6.00 1.76
CA SER A 6 1.65 -5.60 3.14
C SER A 6 2.93 -5.72 3.95
N MET A 7 3.21 -4.73 4.78
CA MET A 7 4.33 -4.77 5.72
C MET A 7 4.00 -5.66 6.93
N SER A 8 2.73 -5.75 7.32
CA SER A 8 2.29 -6.41 8.56
C SER A 8 1.51 -7.71 8.32
N ALA A 9 1.43 -8.19 7.09
CA ALA A 9 0.76 -9.46 6.80
C ALA A 9 1.55 -10.64 7.35
N ARG A 10 0.87 -11.78 7.57
CA ARG A 10 1.51 -13.04 7.96
C ARG A 10 2.63 -13.44 7.00
N LEU A 11 2.43 -13.17 5.70
CA LEU A 11 3.44 -13.30 4.67
C LEU A 11 3.72 -11.89 4.11
N PRO A 12 4.72 -11.18 4.66
CA PRO A 12 5.05 -9.85 4.16
C PRO A 12 5.50 -9.87 2.71
N SER A 13 5.33 -8.76 2.03
CA SER A 13 5.87 -8.56 0.68
C SER A 13 7.38 -8.84 0.64
N HIS A 14 7.88 -9.30 -0.49
CA HIS A 14 9.30 -9.51 -0.73
C HIS A 14 10.14 -8.26 -0.50
N VAL A 15 9.57 -7.08 -0.62
CA VAL A 15 10.25 -5.82 -0.29
C VAL A 15 10.79 -5.86 1.14
N TYR A 16 10.06 -6.48 2.07
CA TYR A 16 10.44 -6.55 3.49
C TYR A 16 11.15 -7.85 3.85
N SER A 17 10.76 -8.96 3.24
CA SER A 17 11.26 -10.30 3.58
C SER A 17 12.45 -10.73 2.73
N GLY A 18 12.72 -10.06 1.63
CA GLY A 18 13.75 -10.44 0.66
C GLY A 18 15.15 -9.90 0.95
N GLY A 19 15.36 -9.22 2.06
CA GLY A 19 16.66 -8.67 2.43
C GLY A 19 17.06 -7.38 1.70
N PHE A 20 16.12 -6.72 1.02
CA PHE A 20 16.38 -5.45 0.32
C PHE A 20 16.42 -4.25 1.26
N LEU A 21 15.79 -4.38 2.43
CA LEU A 21 15.77 -3.37 3.48
C LEU A 21 16.42 -3.95 4.74
N GLU A 22 17.27 -3.17 5.39
CA GLU A 22 17.83 -3.52 6.67
C GLU A 22 16.74 -3.44 7.77
N PRO A 23 16.88 -4.17 8.90
CA PRO A 23 15.88 -4.16 9.97
C PRO A 23 15.57 -2.76 10.53
N ASP A 24 16.57 -1.90 10.64
CA ASP A 24 16.39 -0.51 11.09
C ASP A 24 15.68 0.36 10.04
N GLU A 25 15.88 0.08 8.76
CA GLU A 25 15.15 0.73 7.67
C GLU A 25 13.67 0.34 7.70
N ILE A 26 13.36 -0.94 7.96
CA ILE A 26 11.96 -1.41 8.12
C ILE A 26 11.31 -0.73 9.32
N ALA A 27 12.00 -0.65 10.46
CA ALA A 27 11.49 0.02 11.66
C ALA A 27 11.24 1.52 11.40
N SER A 28 12.16 2.17 10.70
CA SER A 28 12.03 3.57 10.29
C SER A 28 10.82 3.79 9.38
N ALA A 29 10.61 2.89 8.42
CA ALA A 29 9.46 2.95 7.53
C ALA A 29 8.14 2.78 8.30
N GLN A 30 8.08 1.85 9.26
CA GLN A 30 6.91 1.66 10.12
C GLN A 30 6.61 2.93 10.93
N ASN A 31 7.63 3.53 11.52
CA ASN A 31 7.48 4.78 12.28
C ASN A 31 7.03 5.95 11.39
N ASP A 32 7.41 5.93 10.12
CA ASP A 32 7.02 6.94 9.12
C ASP A 32 5.61 6.69 8.54
N GLY A 33 4.92 5.67 9.01
CA GLY A 33 3.53 5.39 8.64
C GLY A 33 3.38 4.54 7.38
N VAL A 34 4.43 3.89 6.90
CA VAL A 34 4.35 2.97 5.76
C VAL A 34 3.51 1.76 6.14
N VAL A 35 2.54 1.42 5.31
CA VAL A 35 1.63 0.28 5.52
C VAL A 35 1.85 -0.84 4.51
N GLY A 36 2.49 -0.56 3.39
CA GLY A 36 2.75 -1.54 2.35
C GLY A 36 3.45 -0.93 1.14
N ASP A 37 3.33 -1.61 0.02
CA ASP A 37 3.94 -1.19 -1.23
C ASP A 37 3.05 -1.46 -2.44
N VAL A 38 3.29 -0.70 -3.50
CA VAL A 38 2.73 -0.91 -4.83
C VAL A 38 3.91 -0.93 -5.81
N CYS A 39 4.10 -2.04 -6.51
CA CYS A 39 5.22 -2.19 -7.46
C CYS A 39 6.57 -1.81 -6.84
N THR A 40 6.84 -2.25 -5.61
CA THR A 40 8.02 -1.94 -4.79
C THR A 40 8.09 -0.53 -4.19
N VAL A 41 7.22 0.38 -4.58
CA VAL A 41 7.15 1.73 -4.02
C VAL A 41 6.39 1.70 -2.70
N LEU A 42 7.04 2.08 -1.60
CA LEU A 42 6.44 2.12 -0.27
C LEU A 42 5.36 3.20 -0.21
N ILE A 43 4.27 2.88 0.48
CA ILE A 43 3.08 3.74 0.53
C ILE A 43 2.54 3.86 1.96
N ARG A 44 2.08 5.05 2.31
CA ARG A 44 1.34 5.29 3.56
C ARG A 44 -0.16 5.12 3.35
N GLU A 45 -0.89 5.05 4.46
CA GLU A 45 -2.35 4.93 4.45
C GLU A 45 -3.04 6.05 3.67
N ASP A 46 -2.50 7.25 3.70
CA ASP A 46 -3.05 8.41 2.99
C ASP A 46 -2.70 8.45 1.49
N GLY A 47 -1.94 7.46 1.02
CA GLY A 47 -1.51 7.37 -0.37
C GLY A 47 -0.19 8.08 -0.68
N SER A 48 0.43 8.72 0.31
CA SER A 48 1.70 9.43 0.10
C SER A 48 2.88 8.46 -0.02
N THR A 49 3.88 8.84 -0.82
CA THR A 49 5.07 8.04 -1.14
C THR A 49 6.38 8.81 -0.98
N ASN A 50 6.33 10.00 -0.41
CA ASN A 50 7.48 10.91 -0.26
C ASN A 50 8.37 10.49 0.92
N MET A 51 9.17 9.47 0.72
CA MET A 51 10.15 8.99 1.69
C MET A 51 11.44 8.55 0.99
N HIS A 52 12.58 8.66 1.69
CA HIS A 52 13.90 8.39 1.13
C HIS A 52 14.08 6.97 0.60
N LEU A 53 13.48 5.99 1.27
CA LEU A 53 13.59 4.58 0.82
C LEU A 53 13.05 4.38 -0.59
N ASN A 54 12.10 5.19 -1.02
CA ASN A 54 11.55 5.12 -2.38
C ASN A 54 12.53 5.61 -3.45
N ASP A 55 13.60 6.30 -3.09
CA ASP A 55 14.67 6.66 -4.03
C ASP A 55 15.36 5.42 -4.61
N ARG A 56 15.31 4.29 -3.89
CA ARG A 56 15.87 3.00 -4.32
C ARG A 56 14.84 2.08 -4.98
N ALA A 57 13.57 2.48 -5.03
CA ALA A 57 12.54 1.65 -5.62
C ALA A 57 12.77 1.46 -7.11
N SER A 58 12.71 0.19 -7.56
CA SER A 58 12.88 -0.16 -8.98
C SER A 58 11.59 -0.07 -9.78
N GLY A 59 10.45 -0.07 -9.09
CA GLY A 59 9.14 0.00 -9.73
C GLY A 59 8.69 1.43 -10.03
N PRO A 60 7.64 1.59 -10.85
CA PRO A 60 7.12 2.90 -11.21
C PRO A 60 6.41 3.56 -10.03
N CYS A 61 6.62 4.85 -9.86
CA CYS A 61 5.88 5.63 -8.87
C CYS A 61 4.41 5.83 -9.30
N PRO A 62 3.52 6.23 -8.39
CA PRO A 62 2.10 6.43 -8.71
C PRO A 62 1.84 7.36 -9.90
N SER A 63 2.61 8.44 -10.03
CA SER A 63 2.45 9.38 -11.16
C SER A 63 2.75 8.72 -12.51
N THR A 64 3.73 7.81 -12.55
CA THR A 64 4.06 7.03 -13.75
C THR A 64 2.95 6.01 -14.05
N LEU A 65 2.47 5.30 -13.02
CA LEU A 65 1.38 4.32 -13.17
C LEU A 65 0.12 4.98 -13.74
N LYS A 66 -0.24 6.16 -13.28
CA LYS A 66 -1.43 6.89 -13.73
C LYS A 66 -1.43 7.23 -15.23
N ARG A 67 -0.29 7.17 -15.89
CA ARG A 67 -0.17 7.35 -17.34
C ARG A 67 -0.71 6.16 -18.15
N ILE A 68 -0.89 5.01 -17.50
CA ILE A 68 -1.50 3.82 -18.10
C ILE A 68 -3.01 3.92 -17.97
N PRO A 69 -3.79 3.84 -19.08
CA PRO A 69 -5.24 4.07 -19.05
C PRO A 69 -6.03 3.09 -18.17
N ARG A 70 -5.68 1.81 -18.15
CA ARG A 70 -6.36 0.77 -17.36
C ARG A 70 -5.38 0.14 -16.38
N ARG A 71 -5.73 0.19 -15.11
CA ARG A 71 -4.87 -0.29 -14.01
C ARG A 71 -5.69 -1.18 -13.08
N LEU A 72 -5.65 -2.49 -13.35
CA LEU A 72 -6.37 -3.49 -12.58
C LEU A 72 -5.57 -3.89 -11.36
N CYS A 73 -6.13 -3.68 -10.18
CA CYS A 73 -5.56 -4.12 -8.90
C CYS A 73 -6.28 -5.36 -8.40
N VAL A 74 -5.53 -6.43 -8.13
CA VAL A 74 -6.06 -7.69 -7.63
C VAL A 74 -5.53 -7.93 -6.22
N VAL A 75 -6.43 -8.05 -5.25
CA VAL A 75 -6.06 -8.20 -3.82
C VAL A 75 -6.89 -9.29 -3.18
N SER A 76 -6.23 -10.18 -2.46
CA SER A 76 -6.85 -11.23 -1.67
C SER A 76 -6.37 -11.17 -0.23
N GLY A 77 -7.30 -11.29 0.70
CA GLY A 77 -7.06 -11.36 2.13
C GLY A 77 -7.23 -10.03 2.87
N ALA A 78 -7.87 -10.11 4.04
CA ALA A 78 -8.14 -8.95 4.91
C ALA A 78 -6.87 -8.19 5.33
N SER A 79 -5.75 -8.91 5.49
CA SER A 79 -4.48 -8.31 5.91
C SER A 79 -3.90 -7.31 4.90
N LYS A 80 -4.40 -7.30 3.68
CA LYS A 80 -3.98 -6.37 2.63
C LYS A 80 -4.89 -5.16 2.47
N ALA A 81 -5.94 -5.05 3.27
CA ALA A 81 -6.90 -3.95 3.17
C ALA A 81 -6.28 -2.58 3.46
N LEU A 82 -5.38 -2.49 4.43
CA LEU A 82 -4.75 -1.21 4.79
C LEU A 82 -3.82 -0.68 3.68
N PRO A 83 -2.88 -1.47 3.12
CA PRO A 83 -2.11 -1.01 1.96
C PRO A 83 -2.99 -0.79 0.72
N LEU A 84 -4.07 -1.54 0.55
CA LEU A 84 -5.03 -1.30 -0.53
C LEU A 84 -5.68 0.09 -0.38
N LEU A 85 -6.07 0.47 0.84
CA LEU A 85 -6.61 1.81 1.11
C LEU A 85 -5.61 2.90 0.70
N GLY A 86 -4.33 2.73 1.03
CA GLY A 86 -3.27 3.63 0.59
C GLY A 86 -3.17 3.72 -0.93
N ALA A 87 -3.21 2.58 -1.61
CA ALA A 87 -3.17 2.52 -3.08
C ALA A 87 -4.38 3.23 -3.73
N LEU A 88 -5.57 3.05 -3.15
CA LEU A 88 -6.78 3.72 -3.63
C LEU A 88 -6.69 5.25 -3.46
N ARG A 89 -6.19 5.70 -2.32
CA ARG A 89 -5.98 7.13 -2.06
C ARG A 89 -4.89 7.73 -2.93
N ALA A 90 -3.89 6.95 -3.31
CA ALA A 90 -2.89 7.36 -4.31
C ALA A 90 -3.47 7.43 -5.73
N GLY A 91 -4.66 6.87 -5.97
CA GLY A 91 -5.32 6.90 -7.27
C GLY A 91 -4.69 5.99 -8.32
N VAL A 92 -3.97 4.94 -7.91
CA VAL A 92 -3.24 4.08 -8.87
C VAL A 92 -4.10 3.00 -9.50
N ALA A 93 -5.26 2.67 -8.93
CA ALA A 93 -6.18 1.68 -9.49
C ALA A 93 -7.34 2.33 -10.24
N THR A 94 -7.69 1.78 -11.41
CA THR A 94 -8.93 2.11 -12.11
C THR A 94 -9.99 1.04 -11.91
N ASP A 95 -9.58 -0.19 -11.67
CA ASP A 95 -10.43 -1.35 -11.49
C ASP A 95 -9.88 -2.21 -10.36
N LEU A 96 -10.78 -2.87 -9.61
CA LEU A 96 -10.42 -3.74 -8.50
C LEU A 96 -11.03 -5.13 -8.67
N VAL A 97 -10.24 -6.15 -8.32
CA VAL A 97 -10.74 -7.50 -8.09
C VAL A 97 -10.32 -7.88 -6.67
N LEU A 98 -11.31 -8.08 -5.81
CA LEU A 98 -11.10 -8.37 -4.40
C LEU A 98 -11.83 -9.66 -4.02
N ASP A 99 -11.29 -10.41 -3.06
CA ASP A 99 -12.11 -11.40 -2.37
C ASP A 99 -12.98 -10.72 -1.30
N ASP A 100 -13.91 -11.46 -0.72
CA ASP A 100 -14.84 -10.93 0.28
C ASP A 100 -14.13 -10.47 1.56
N GLY A 101 -13.08 -11.17 1.98
CA GLY A 101 -12.29 -10.79 3.15
C GLY A 101 -11.63 -9.43 3.00
N ALA A 102 -10.96 -9.19 1.86
CA ALA A 102 -10.35 -7.89 1.55
C ALA A 102 -11.42 -6.79 1.41
N ALA A 103 -12.54 -7.09 0.75
CA ALA A 103 -13.61 -6.12 0.55
C ALA A 103 -14.27 -5.70 1.86
N HIS A 104 -14.61 -6.65 2.73
CA HIS A 104 -15.21 -6.35 4.04
C HIS A 104 -14.28 -5.51 4.91
N GLU A 105 -13.02 -5.91 5.03
CA GLU A 105 -12.05 -5.17 5.84
C GLU A 105 -11.81 -3.77 5.26
N LEU A 106 -11.75 -3.62 3.95
CA LEU A 106 -11.62 -2.31 3.32
C LEU A 106 -12.80 -1.41 3.65
N LEU A 107 -14.04 -1.93 3.57
CA LEU A 107 -15.23 -1.16 3.93
C LEU A 107 -15.22 -0.75 5.40
N ASP A 108 -14.82 -1.64 6.30
CA ASP A 108 -14.70 -1.33 7.73
C ASP A 108 -13.67 -0.24 7.99
N LEU A 109 -12.52 -0.29 7.32
CA LEU A 109 -11.47 0.74 7.42
C LEU A 109 -11.97 2.09 6.91
N VAL A 110 -12.62 2.12 5.77
CA VAL A 110 -13.18 3.35 5.18
C VAL A 110 -14.20 3.97 6.13
N HIS A 111 -15.11 3.15 6.67
CA HIS A 111 -16.13 3.60 7.63
C HIS A 111 -15.50 4.14 8.91
N THR A 112 -14.58 3.40 9.51
CA THR A 112 -13.88 3.80 10.74
C THR A 112 -13.10 5.09 10.53
N ARG A 113 -12.41 5.25 9.40
CA ARG A 113 -11.63 6.46 9.09
C ARG A 113 -12.52 7.68 8.81
N ALA A 114 -13.73 7.46 8.30
CA ALA A 114 -14.71 8.53 8.12
C ALA A 114 -15.22 9.05 9.48
N LEU A 115 -15.46 8.15 10.44
CA LEU A 115 -15.93 8.51 11.80
C LEU A 115 -14.80 9.07 12.68
N HIS A 116 -13.58 8.54 12.51
CA HIS A 116 -12.41 8.90 13.31
C HIS A 116 -11.22 9.21 12.40
N PRO A 117 -11.26 10.35 11.67
CA PRO A 117 -10.17 10.69 10.76
C PRO A 117 -8.87 10.88 11.54
N ARG A 118 -7.79 10.26 11.06
CA ARG A 118 -6.46 10.52 11.63
C ARG A 118 -6.03 11.93 11.27
N PRO A 119 -5.44 12.68 12.22
CA PRO A 119 -4.86 13.97 11.88
C PRO A 119 -3.81 13.79 10.79
N ARG A 120 -3.80 14.68 9.80
CA ARG A 120 -2.73 14.74 8.81
C ARG A 120 -1.44 15.18 9.54
N ALA A 121 -0.41 14.35 9.42
CA ALA A 121 0.90 14.70 9.96
C ALA A 121 1.52 15.84 9.16
#